data_7e465534a6208bcbff4d4d0d3a889ebc
#
_entry.id   7e465534a6208bcbff4d4d0d3a889ebc
#
_cell.length_a   1.000
_cell.length_b   1.000
_cell.length_c   1.000
_cell.angle_alpha   90.00
_cell.angle_beta   90.00
_cell.angle_gamma   90.00
#
_symmetry.space_group_name_H-M   'P 1'
#
loop_
_entity.id
_entity.type
_entity.pdbx_description
1 polymer ?
#
loop_
_entity_poly.entity_id
_entity_poly.type
_entity_poly.pdbx_seq_one_letter_code
_entity_poly.pdbx_strand_id
1 'polypeptide(L)'
;IDALKYDHFRVYFQQICPLSGCVDGIHLEALIRLYDPDNDCLIFPDNFLFAAERYQLIADIDRWVIRKVCEFLSTHPRQQQRIKQVAINLSATTLRDPHLADYIQDSLEKYAVSPSKLCFEVTETEQIIHVNKTSSILEQIKQLGCSIAIDDFGSGYSSFSYLRDFPFDHIKIDGIFAREIEHSEASLAMVQSIVDVAKKLN
;
A
#
# COMPACT_ATOMS: atom_id res chain seq x y z
N ILE A 1 16.83 5.73 13.25
CA ILE A 1 16.42 5.74 14.68
C ILE A 1 15.90 7.13 15.04
N ASP A 2 16.69 8.17 14.84
CA ASP A 2 16.33 9.55 15.21
C ASP A 2 15.09 10.06 14.47
N ALA A 3 14.91 9.71 13.21
CA ALA A 3 13.75 10.11 12.41
C ALA A 3 12.43 9.61 12.99
N LEU A 4 12.37 8.37 13.50
CA LEU A 4 11.21 7.83 14.20
C LEU A 4 10.98 8.50 15.57
N LYS A 5 12.09 8.73 16.30
CA LYS A 5 12.06 9.31 17.65
C LYS A 5 11.61 10.78 17.64
N TYR A 6 12.08 11.55 16.67
CA TYR A 6 11.83 13.00 16.58
C TYR A 6 10.77 13.36 15.54
N ASP A 7 10.02 12.37 15.05
CA ASP A 7 8.90 12.55 14.08
C ASP A 7 9.33 13.31 12.81
N HIS A 8 10.52 12.98 12.27
CA HIS A 8 11.04 13.61 11.06
C HIS A 8 10.42 13.05 9.78
N PHE A 9 9.67 11.96 9.86
CA PHE A 9 8.92 11.47 8.71
C PHE A 9 7.71 12.36 8.40
N ARG A 10 7.31 12.37 7.12
CA ARG A 10 6.10 13.05 6.60
C ARG A 10 5.34 12.07 5.72
N VAL A 11 4.02 12.13 5.77
CA VAL A 11 3.15 11.39 4.85
C VAL A 11 2.60 12.36 3.81
N TYR A 12 2.81 12.04 2.54
CA TYR A 12 2.19 12.69 1.40
C TYR A 12 1.12 11.78 0.83
N PHE A 13 0.11 12.36 0.19
CA PHE A 13 -0.97 11.59 -0.41
C PHE A 13 -0.98 11.83 -1.92
N GLN A 14 -0.97 10.75 -2.69
CA GLN A 14 -1.12 10.77 -4.13
C GLN A 14 -2.45 10.14 -4.50
N GLN A 15 -3.19 10.74 -5.44
CA GLN A 15 -4.46 10.20 -5.89
C GLN A 15 -4.24 8.98 -6.78
N ILE A 16 -5.00 7.92 -6.51
CA ILE A 16 -5.09 6.73 -7.35
C ILE A 16 -6.32 6.89 -8.26
N CYS A 17 -6.14 6.64 -9.57
CA CYS A 17 -7.21 6.70 -10.56
C CYS A 17 -7.66 5.29 -10.92
N PRO A 18 -8.90 4.88 -10.56
CA PRO A 18 -9.41 3.58 -10.95
C PRO A 18 -9.71 3.50 -12.45
N LEU A 19 -9.35 2.38 -13.09
CA LEU A 19 -9.61 2.12 -14.50
C LEU A 19 -11.04 1.61 -14.77
N SER A 20 -11.76 1.20 -13.72
CA SER A 20 -13.09 0.59 -13.82
C SER A 20 -14.26 1.59 -13.92
N GLY A 21 -13.99 2.87 -14.19
CA GLY A 21 -15.04 3.89 -14.36
C GLY A 21 -15.25 4.77 -13.11
N CYS A 22 -16.43 5.39 -12.99
CA CYS A 22 -16.76 6.26 -11.87
C CYS A 22 -16.75 5.49 -10.55
N VAL A 23 -15.80 5.81 -9.68
CA VAL A 23 -15.73 5.30 -8.31
C VAL A 23 -16.21 6.39 -7.36
N ASP A 24 -17.05 6.00 -6.41
CA ASP A 24 -17.54 6.92 -5.38
C ASP A 24 -16.42 7.25 -4.38
N GLY A 25 -15.98 8.52 -4.39
CA GLY A 25 -14.95 9.04 -3.51
C GLY A 25 -13.53 9.01 -4.06
N ILE A 26 -12.58 9.52 -3.27
CA ILE A 26 -11.17 9.69 -3.63
C ILE A 26 -10.37 8.51 -3.06
N HIS A 27 -9.60 7.85 -3.92
CA HIS A 27 -8.60 6.87 -3.51
C HIS A 27 -7.23 7.54 -3.44
N LEU A 28 -6.51 7.34 -2.35
CA LEU A 28 -5.21 7.93 -2.10
C LEU A 28 -4.19 6.84 -1.80
N GLU A 29 -2.94 7.09 -2.14
CA GLU A 29 -1.79 6.33 -1.66
C GLU A 29 -0.99 7.18 -0.67
N ALA A 30 -0.63 6.60 0.47
CA ALA A 30 0.19 7.21 1.50
C ALA A 30 1.67 6.98 1.18
N LEU A 31 2.37 8.05 0.85
CA LEU A 31 3.78 8.03 0.45
C LEU A 31 4.64 8.69 1.54
N ILE A 32 5.53 7.91 2.13
CA ILE A 32 6.46 8.42 3.15
C ILE A 32 7.57 9.27 2.53
N ARG A 33 7.98 10.31 3.26
CA ARG A 33 9.19 11.11 3.00
C ARG A 33 9.93 11.31 4.30
N LEU A 34 11.24 11.34 4.25
CA LEU A 34 12.08 11.70 5.40
C LEU A 34 12.48 13.17 5.28
N TYR A 35 12.18 13.95 6.30
CA TYR A 35 12.62 15.34 6.39
C TYR A 35 14.01 15.40 7.06
N ASP A 36 14.94 16.05 6.40
CA ASP A 36 16.27 16.35 6.92
C ASP A 36 16.28 17.78 7.45
N PRO A 37 16.28 17.97 8.79
CA PRO A 37 16.25 19.30 9.39
C PRO A 37 17.55 20.09 9.19
N ASP A 38 18.68 19.43 8.98
CA ASP A 38 19.97 20.08 8.83
C ASP A 38 20.13 20.72 7.45
N ASN A 39 19.54 20.10 6.43
CA ASN A 39 19.59 20.57 5.05
C ASN A 39 18.27 21.17 4.56
N ASP A 40 17.23 21.22 5.40
CA ASP A 40 15.86 21.68 5.07
C ASP A 40 15.32 21.04 3.78
N CYS A 41 15.46 19.74 3.64
CA CYS A 41 15.05 19.04 2.44
C CYS A 41 14.29 17.73 2.73
N LEU A 42 13.56 17.25 1.72
CA LEU A 42 12.88 15.96 1.75
C LEU A 42 13.74 14.90 1.05
N ILE A 43 13.94 13.79 1.73
CA ILE A 43 14.60 12.60 1.23
C ILE A 43 13.53 11.59 0.80
N PHE A 44 13.63 11.10 -0.43
CA PHE A 44 12.71 10.13 -1.00
C PHE A 44 12.99 8.70 -0.52
N PRO A 45 11.99 7.80 -0.56
CA PRO A 45 12.09 6.43 -0.06
C PRO A 45 13.32 5.66 -0.55
N ASP A 46 13.64 5.74 -1.84
CA ASP A 46 14.76 5.04 -2.47
C ASP A 46 16.11 5.33 -1.79
N ASN A 47 16.24 6.48 -1.17
CA ASN A 47 17.48 6.91 -0.52
C ASN A 47 17.61 6.48 0.94
N PHE A 48 16.53 6.03 1.61
CA PHE A 48 16.59 5.64 3.01
C PHE A 48 16.01 4.25 3.32
N LEU A 49 15.09 3.72 2.50
CA LEU A 49 14.45 2.42 2.78
C LEU A 49 15.45 1.28 2.81
N PHE A 50 16.43 1.26 1.89
CA PHE A 50 17.49 0.26 1.91
C PHE A 50 18.28 0.26 3.22
N ALA A 51 18.58 1.45 3.76
CA ALA A 51 19.22 1.58 5.07
C ALA A 51 18.27 1.13 6.19
N ALA A 52 16.98 1.48 6.12
CA ALA A 52 15.99 1.06 7.11
C ALA A 52 15.84 -0.46 7.16
N GLU A 53 15.84 -1.15 6.01
CA GLU A 53 15.84 -2.62 5.95
C GLU A 53 17.08 -3.21 6.59
N ARG A 54 18.27 -2.72 6.21
CA ARG A 54 19.55 -3.18 6.76
C ARG A 54 19.63 -3.06 8.28
N TYR A 55 19.03 -2.01 8.84
CA TYR A 55 19.00 -1.77 10.30
C TYR A 55 17.73 -2.31 10.97
N GLN A 56 16.90 -3.09 10.26
CA GLN A 56 15.67 -3.71 10.76
C GLN A 56 14.64 -2.69 11.31
N LEU A 57 14.59 -1.50 10.71
CA LEU A 57 13.68 -0.42 11.10
C LEU A 57 12.43 -0.34 10.24
N ILE A 58 12.34 -1.15 9.18
CA ILE A 58 11.27 -1.02 8.20
C ILE A 58 9.89 -1.32 8.81
N ALA A 59 9.79 -2.31 9.70
CA ALA A 59 8.53 -2.62 10.37
C ALA A 59 8.06 -1.48 11.30
N ASP A 60 8.98 -0.78 11.94
CA ASP A 60 8.66 0.39 12.77
C ASP A 60 8.20 1.57 11.91
N ILE A 61 8.77 1.71 10.70
CA ILE A 61 8.36 2.72 9.72
C ILE A 61 6.94 2.41 9.21
N ASP A 62 6.65 1.17 8.80
CA ASP A 62 5.32 0.77 8.34
C ASP A 62 4.25 1.01 9.42
N ARG A 63 4.53 0.62 10.66
CA ARG A 63 3.66 0.91 11.80
C ARG A 63 3.47 2.41 12.03
N TRP A 64 4.54 3.19 11.87
CA TRP A 64 4.45 4.65 11.98
C TRP A 64 3.52 5.23 10.89
N VAL A 65 3.62 4.75 9.64
CA VAL A 65 2.74 5.18 8.53
C VAL A 65 1.29 4.81 8.83
N ILE A 66 1.01 3.56 9.25
CA ILE A 66 -0.35 3.12 9.63
C ILE A 66 -0.95 4.07 10.66
N ARG A 67 -0.22 4.34 11.73
CA ARG A 67 -0.65 5.25 12.78
C ARG A 67 -0.92 6.66 12.28
N LYS A 68 -0.02 7.21 11.43
CA LYS A 68 -0.16 8.57 10.89
C LYS A 68 -1.34 8.70 9.93
N VAL A 69 -1.62 7.69 9.14
CA VAL A 69 -2.81 7.66 8.27
C VAL A 69 -4.09 7.62 9.09
N CYS A 70 -4.15 6.79 10.15
CA CYS A 70 -5.30 6.75 11.06
C CYS A 70 -5.48 8.10 11.78
N GLU A 71 -4.40 8.69 12.29
CA GLU A 71 -4.41 10.01 12.91
C GLU A 71 -4.92 11.10 11.96
N PHE A 72 -4.44 11.11 10.71
CA PHE A 72 -4.90 12.04 9.68
C PHE A 72 -6.40 11.90 9.41
N LEU A 73 -6.89 10.69 9.19
CA LEU A 73 -8.30 10.44 8.94
C LEU A 73 -9.18 10.89 10.12
N SER A 74 -8.75 10.63 11.35
CA SER A 74 -9.47 11.03 12.57
C SER A 74 -9.53 12.56 12.74
N THR A 75 -8.44 13.26 12.46
CA THR A 75 -8.32 14.71 12.70
C THR A 75 -8.89 15.56 11.56
N HIS A 76 -9.20 14.96 10.40
CA HIS A 76 -9.68 15.67 9.21
C HIS A 76 -11.05 15.11 8.71
N PRO A 77 -12.14 15.24 9.49
CA PRO A 77 -13.41 14.59 9.19
C PRO A 77 -14.04 15.01 7.85
N ARG A 78 -13.81 16.26 7.38
CA ARG A 78 -14.29 16.72 6.07
C ARG A 78 -13.59 16.00 4.92
N GLN A 79 -12.28 15.82 5.02
CA GLN A 79 -11.48 15.06 4.06
C GLN A 79 -11.84 13.58 4.12
N GLN A 80 -11.96 13.01 5.33
CA GLN A 80 -12.35 11.63 5.55
C GLN A 80 -13.66 11.26 4.84
N GLN A 81 -14.66 12.15 4.83
CA GLN A 81 -15.93 11.91 4.13
C GLN A 81 -15.75 11.79 2.61
N ARG A 82 -14.81 12.52 2.02
CA ARG A 82 -14.51 12.50 0.58
C ARG A 82 -13.57 11.37 0.17
N ILE A 83 -12.71 10.92 1.11
CA ILE A 83 -11.77 9.84 0.89
C ILE A 83 -12.53 8.52 0.98
N LYS A 84 -12.50 7.74 -0.09
CA LYS A 84 -13.03 6.38 -0.10
C LYS A 84 -12.09 5.46 0.64
N GLN A 85 -10.79 5.52 0.30
CA GLN A 85 -9.77 4.63 0.84
C GLN A 85 -8.38 5.26 0.75
N VAL A 86 -7.51 4.92 1.70
CA VAL A 86 -6.08 5.24 1.69
C VAL A 86 -5.30 3.95 1.62
N ALA A 87 -4.46 3.84 0.61
CA ALA A 87 -3.54 2.74 0.41
C ALA A 87 -2.24 2.98 1.20
N ILE A 88 -1.73 1.93 1.84
CA ILE A 88 -0.53 1.93 2.68
C ILE A 88 0.35 0.77 2.26
N ASN A 89 1.57 1.05 1.84
CA ASN A 89 2.56 0.05 1.50
C ASN A 89 3.00 -0.74 2.74
N LEU A 90 3.08 -2.07 2.62
CA LEU A 90 3.62 -2.97 3.63
C LEU A 90 4.84 -3.71 3.10
N SER A 91 5.92 -3.70 3.87
CA SER A 91 7.11 -4.46 3.56
C SER A 91 6.95 -5.96 3.86
N ALA A 92 7.74 -6.80 3.18
CA ALA A 92 7.80 -8.24 3.46
C ALA A 92 8.19 -8.55 4.92
N THR A 93 8.97 -7.68 5.55
CA THR A 93 9.35 -7.82 6.95
C THR A 93 8.15 -7.63 7.87
N THR A 94 7.33 -6.62 7.61
CA THR A 94 6.12 -6.33 8.39
C THR A 94 5.06 -7.42 8.21
N LEU A 95 4.92 -7.96 7.00
CA LEU A 95 4.01 -9.08 6.72
C LEU A 95 4.37 -10.39 7.43
N ARG A 96 5.57 -10.52 7.97
CA ARG A 96 5.99 -11.68 8.79
C ARG A 96 5.71 -11.51 10.27
N ASP A 97 5.29 -10.34 10.68
CA ASP A 97 4.98 -10.05 12.08
C ASP A 97 3.59 -10.58 12.44
N PRO A 98 3.49 -11.59 13.33
CA PRO A 98 2.21 -12.17 13.72
C PRO A 98 1.28 -11.19 14.46
N HIS A 99 1.82 -10.08 14.96
CA HIS A 99 1.08 -9.05 15.70
C HIS A 99 0.66 -7.86 14.81
N LEU A 100 0.84 -7.94 13.49
CA LEU A 100 0.48 -6.84 12.60
C LEU A 100 -1.03 -6.58 12.60
N ALA A 101 -1.85 -7.62 12.54
CA ALA A 101 -3.31 -7.47 12.55
C ALA A 101 -3.81 -6.85 13.86
N ASP A 102 -3.27 -7.26 15.01
CA ASP A 102 -3.57 -6.67 16.31
C ASP A 102 -3.21 -5.18 16.34
N TYR A 103 -2.02 -4.82 15.84
CA TYR A 103 -1.58 -3.43 15.76
C TYR A 103 -2.48 -2.56 14.87
N ILE A 104 -2.94 -3.11 13.74
CA ILE A 104 -3.89 -2.43 12.84
C ILE A 104 -5.21 -2.22 13.57
N GLN A 105 -5.75 -3.25 14.22
CA GLN A 105 -6.98 -3.17 14.99
C GLN A 105 -6.90 -2.10 16.09
N ASP A 106 -5.86 -2.12 16.91
CA ASP A 106 -5.62 -1.14 17.97
C ASP A 106 -5.57 0.29 17.41
N SER A 107 -4.93 0.46 16.24
CA SER A 107 -4.84 1.76 15.57
C SER A 107 -6.21 2.24 15.08
N LEU A 108 -7.00 1.37 14.46
CA LEU A 108 -8.36 1.68 14.01
C LEU A 108 -9.28 2.07 15.16
N GLU A 109 -9.24 1.31 16.27
CA GLU A 109 -10.02 1.57 17.48
C GLU A 109 -9.60 2.89 18.13
N LYS A 110 -8.30 3.09 18.34
CA LYS A 110 -7.74 4.30 18.97
C LYS A 110 -8.14 5.59 18.25
N TYR A 111 -8.15 5.58 16.93
CA TYR A 111 -8.44 6.75 16.11
C TYR A 111 -9.88 6.79 15.58
N ALA A 112 -10.72 5.82 15.94
CA ALA A 112 -12.11 5.67 15.50
C ALA A 112 -12.23 5.74 13.95
N VAL A 113 -11.35 5.03 13.24
CA VAL A 113 -11.33 4.95 11.78
C VAL A 113 -12.01 3.66 11.34
N SER A 114 -12.93 3.76 10.35
CA SER A 114 -13.53 2.55 9.76
C SER A 114 -12.46 1.73 9.02
N PRO A 115 -12.38 0.41 9.24
CA PRO A 115 -11.43 -0.46 8.52
C PRO A 115 -11.51 -0.34 7.01
N SER A 116 -12.71 -0.12 6.44
CA SER A 116 -12.92 0.06 5.01
C SER A 116 -12.22 1.29 4.41
N LYS A 117 -11.69 2.18 5.25
CA LYS A 117 -10.88 3.33 4.82
C LYS A 117 -9.43 2.97 4.53
N LEU A 118 -8.95 1.80 4.94
CA LEU A 118 -7.58 1.38 4.73
C LEU A 118 -7.50 0.27 3.66
N CYS A 119 -6.50 0.41 2.78
CA CYS A 119 -6.06 -0.62 1.86
C CYS A 119 -4.59 -0.88 2.11
N PHE A 120 -4.18 -2.12 2.24
CA PHE A 120 -2.78 -2.46 2.38
C PHE A 120 -2.20 -2.97 1.06
N GLU A 121 -1.11 -2.36 0.63
CA GLU A 121 -0.44 -2.67 -0.63
C GLU A 121 0.75 -3.56 -0.38
N VAL A 122 0.88 -4.59 -1.20
CA VAL A 122 1.99 -5.54 -1.16
C VAL A 122 2.51 -5.73 -2.58
N THR A 123 3.83 -5.68 -2.76
CA THR A 123 4.42 -5.83 -4.08
C THR A 123 4.30 -7.27 -4.58
N GLU A 124 4.22 -7.44 -5.89
CA GLU A 124 4.15 -8.75 -6.53
C GLU A 124 5.31 -9.67 -6.12
N THR A 125 6.51 -9.13 -6.05
CA THR A 125 7.74 -9.90 -5.74
C THR A 125 7.76 -10.44 -4.31
N GLU A 126 7.24 -9.68 -3.35
CA GLU A 126 7.19 -10.07 -1.94
C GLU A 126 6.25 -11.25 -1.70
N GLN A 127 5.20 -11.35 -2.51
CA GLN A 127 4.20 -12.43 -2.40
C GLN A 127 4.72 -13.78 -2.87
N ILE A 128 5.47 -13.82 -3.97
CA ILE A 128 5.97 -15.05 -4.57
C ILE A 128 6.91 -15.81 -3.60
N ILE A 129 7.65 -15.08 -2.77
CA ILE A 129 8.68 -15.66 -1.91
C ILE A 129 8.11 -16.37 -0.66
N HIS A 130 6.89 -16.02 -0.18
CA HIS A 130 6.38 -16.46 1.12
C HIS A 130 4.89 -16.80 1.18
N VAL A 131 4.31 -17.34 0.10
CA VAL A 131 2.86 -17.63 -0.08
C VAL A 131 2.14 -18.14 1.18
N ASN A 132 2.69 -19.11 1.91
CA ASN A 132 1.96 -19.78 2.99
C ASN A 132 1.87 -19.00 4.32
N LYS A 133 2.82 -18.10 4.62
CA LYS A 133 2.82 -17.33 5.87
C LYS A 133 2.18 -15.95 5.70
N THR A 134 2.38 -15.36 4.53
CA THR A 134 1.84 -14.03 4.19
C THR A 134 0.32 -14.10 3.99
N SER A 135 -0.21 -15.20 3.43
CA SER A 135 -1.66 -15.35 3.25
C SER A 135 -2.43 -15.27 4.56
N SER A 136 -1.94 -15.89 5.64
CA SER A 136 -2.63 -15.89 6.93
C SER A 136 -2.77 -14.49 7.54
N ILE A 137 -1.73 -13.66 7.47
CA ILE A 137 -1.79 -12.30 8.03
C ILE A 137 -2.68 -11.39 7.17
N LEU A 138 -2.66 -11.56 5.85
CA LEU A 138 -3.52 -10.81 4.94
C LEU A 138 -4.99 -11.20 5.11
N GLU A 139 -5.29 -12.47 5.35
CA GLU A 139 -6.65 -12.92 5.70
C GLU A 139 -7.14 -12.28 7.00
N GLN A 140 -6.29 -12.19 8.03
CA GLN A 140 -6.63 -11.50 9.27
C GLN A 140 -6.92 -10.02 9.02
N ILE A 141 -6.10 -9.33 8.22
CA ILE A 141 -6.32 -7.93 7.85
C ILE A 141 -7.66 -7.75 7.11
N LYS A 142 -8.01 -8.67 6.21
CA LYS A 142 -9.32 -8.67 5.55
C LYS A 142 -10.48 -8.94 6.52
N GLN A 143 -10.30 -9.84 7.48
CA GLN A 143 -11.31 -10.10 8.53
C GLN A 143 -11.59 -8.87 9.39
N LEU A 144 -10.62 -7.98 9.58
CA LEU A 144 -10.85 -6.66 10.20
C LEU A 144 -11.73 -5.75 9.35
N GLY A 145 -11.89 -6.02 8.05
CA GLY A 145 -12.64 -5.21 7.08
C GLY A 145 -11.78 -4.23 6.27
N CYS A 146 -10.45 -4.36 6.31
CA CYS A 146 -9.52 -3.65 5.44
C CYS A 146 -9.44 -4.33 4.07
N SER A 147 -9.02 -3.57 3.05
CA SER A 147 -8.75 -4.11 1.71
C SER A 147 -7.27 -4.41 1.50
N ILE A 148 -6.99 -5.28 0.54
CA ILE A 148 -5.63 -5.62 0.10
C ILE A 148 -5.48 -5.28 -1.38
N ALA A 149 -4.37 -4.67 -1.75
CA ALA A 149 -3.99 -4.43 -3.14
C ALA A 149 -2.65 -5.08 -3.48
N ILE A 150 -2.56 -5.60 -4.69
CA ILE A 150 -1.28 -6.00 -5.29
C ILE A 150 -0.71 -4.78 -6.01
N ASP A 151 0.51 -4.39 -5.66
CA ASP A 151 1.21 -3.26 -6.28
C ASP A 151 2.25 -3.70 -7.31
N ASP A 152 2.62 -2.76 -8.21
CA ASP A 152 3.60 -2.92 -9.29
C ASP A 152 3.32 -4.12 -10.21
N PHE A 153 2.03 -4.45 -10.39
CA PHE A 153 1.64 -5.63 -11.15
C PHE A 153 2.02 -5.54 -12.62
N GLY A 154 2.67 -6.60 -13.12
CA GLY A 154 3.06 -6.75 -14.51
C GLY A 154 4.49 -6.34 -14.82
N SER A 155 5.23 -5.74 -13.87
CA SER A 155 6.65 -5.36 -14.07
C SER A 155 7.63 -6.52 -13.88
N GLY A 156 7.17 -7.63 -13.26
CA GLY A 156 7.98 -8.80 -12.91
C GLY A 156 7.69 -10.05 -13.73
N TYR A 157 8.14 -11.20 -13.24
CA TYR A 157 7.85 -12.53 -13.80
C TYR A 157 6.47 -13.02 -13.37
N SER A 158 5.42 -12.25 -13.69
CA SER A 158 4.06 -12.50 -13.24
C SER A 158 3.52 -13.84 -13.71
N SER A 159 3.31 -14.75 -12.78
CA SER A 159 2.45 -15.90 -13.00
C SER A 159 1.06 -15.57 -12.48
N PHE A 160 0.07 -15.40 -13.36
CA PHE A 160 -1.34 -15.20 -12.99
C PHE A 160 -1.90 -16.30 -12.08
N SER A 161 -1.15 -17.40 -11.91
CA SER A 161 -1.59 -18.56 -11.12
C SER A 161 -1.78 -18.24 -9.64
N TYR A 162 -0.98 -17.36 -9.05
CA TYR A 162 -1.09 -17.03 -7.62
C TYR A 162 -2.25 -16.08 -7.32
N LEU A 163 -2.72 -15.30 -8.32
CA LEU A 163 -3.85 -14.39 -8.13
C LEU A 163 -5.11 -15.12 -7.68
N ARG A 164 -5.27 -16.39 -8.10
CA ARG A 164 -6.45 -17.18 -7.73
C ARG A 164 -6.52 -17.51 -6.24
N ASP A 165 -5.37 -17.68 -5.63
CA ASP A 165 -5.25 -18.19 -4.27
C ASP A 165 -4.91 -17.09 -3.24
N PHE A 166 -4.80 -15.85 -3.70
CA PHE A 166 -4.41 -14.71 -2.89
C PHE A 166 -5.60 -13.79 -2.56
N PRO A 167 -5.81 -13.39 -1.30
CA PRO A 167 -6.98 -12.63 -0.87
C PRO A 167 -6.86 -11.13 -1.16
N PHE A 168 -6.78 -10.72 -2.43
CA PHE A 168 -6.74 -9.30 -2.81
C PHE A 168 -8.10 -8.76 -3.25
N ASP A 169 -8.26 -7.44 -3.20
CA ASP A 169 -9.44 -6.70 -3.66
C ASP A 169 -9.11 -5.82 -4.88
N HIS A 170 -7.85 -5.39 -5.01
CA HIS A 170 -7.39 -4.48 -6.04
C HIS A 170 -6.06 -4.93 -6.65
N ILE A 171 -5.85 -4.59 -7.93
CA ILE A 171 -4.57 -4.70 -8.62
C ILE A 171 -4.18 -3.28 -9.07
N LYS A 172 -3.00 -2.83 -8.66
CA LYS A 172 -2.38 -1.60 -9.16
C LYS A 172 -1.41 -1.97 -10.28
N ILE A 173 -1.65 -1.40 -11.44
CA ILE A 173 -0.80 -1.62 -12.62
C ILE A 173 0.45 -0.75 -12.47
N ASP A 174 1.64 -1.34 -12.69
CA ASP A 174 2.90 -0.62 -12.60
C ASP A 174 2.91 0.63 -13.49
N GLY A 175 3.43 1.72 -12.94
CA GLY A 175 3.53 3.01 -13.61
C GLY A 175 4.36 2.99 -14.91
N ILE A 176 5.18 1.97 -15.14
CA ILE A 176 5.90 1.82 -16.42
C ILE A 176 4.93 1.72 -17.60
N PHE A 177 3.85 0.94 -17.45
CA PHE A 177 2.83 0.79 -18.49
C PHE A 177 2.05 2.09 -18.70
N ALA A 178 1.72 2.80 -17.62
CA ALA A 178 1.01 4.08 -17.70
C ALA A 178 1.80 5.14 -18.48
N ARG A 179 3.13 5.15 -18.34
CA ARG A 179 4.01 6.07 -19.07
C ARG A 179 4.14 5.74 -20.55
N GLU A 180 3.99 4.46 -20.90
CA GLU A 180 4.22 3.97 -22.28
C GLU A 180 2.93 3.75 -23.08
N ILE A 181 1.77 3.75 -22.43
CA ILE A 181 0.50 3.32 -23.02
C ILE A 181 0.11 4.11 -24.29
N GLU A 182 0.51 5.39 -24.38
CA GLU A 182 0.23 6.25 -25.54
C GLU A 182 1.16 5.96 -26.75
N HIS A 183 2.29 5.29 -26.50
CA HIS A 183 3.35 5.12 -27.50
C HIS A 183 3.72 3.66 -27.76
N SER A 184 3.12 2.71 -27.03
CA SER A 184 3.42 1.29 -27.11
C SER A 184 2.14 0.44 -27.20
N GLU A 185 1.88 -0.15 -28.36
CA GLU A 185 0.77 -1.11 -28.53
C GLU A 185 0.93 -2.32 -27.60
N ALA A 186 2.17 -2.72 -27.32
CA ALA A 186 2.45 -3.82 -26.39
C ALA A 186 2.04 -3.45 -24.96
N SER A 187 2.39 -2.25 -24.48
CA SER A 187 1.98 -1.78 -23.15
C SER A 187 0.46 -1.64 -23.03
N LEU A 188 -0.20 -1.15 -24.09
CA LEU A 188 -1.67 -1.10 -24.14
C LEU A 188 -2.29 -2.50 -24.06
N ALA A 189 -1.77 -3.47 -24.82
CA ALA A 189 -2.27 -4.86 -24.81
C ALA A 189 -2.06 -5.52 -23.43
N MET A 190 -0.92 -5.25 -22.78
CA MET A 190 -0.65 -5.74 -21.41
C MET A 190 -1.66 -5.19 -20.41
N VAL A 191 -1.89 -3.87 -20.39
CA VAL A 191 -2.88 -3.24 -19.51
C VAL A 191 -4.26 -3.81 -19.75
N GLN A 192 -4.71 -3.96 -20.99
CA GLN A 192 -5.99 -4.56 -21.32
C GLN A 192 -6.10 -6.00 -20.80
N SER A 193 -5.04 -6.79 -20.95
CA SER A 193 -5.00 -8.17 -20.46
C SER A 193 -5.12 -8.24 -18.93
N ILE A 194 -4.41 -7.36 -18.21
CA ILE A 194 -4.49 -7.26 -16.74
C ILE A 194 -5.92 -6.90 -16.30
N VAL A 195 -6.52 -5.90 -16.95
CA VAL A 195 -7.91 -5.47 -16.65
C VAL A 195 -8.91 -6.59 -16.90
N ASP A 196 -8.77 -7.34 -18.00
CA ASP A 196 -9.66 -8.45 -18.33
C ASP A 196 -9.53 -9.62 -17.34
N VAL A 197 -8.31 -9.92 -16.90
CA VAL A 197 -8.08 -10.93 -15.85
C VAL A 197 -8.66 -10.47 -14.53
N ALA A 198 -8.38 -9.24 -14.09
CA ALA A 198 -8.92 -8.70 -12.84
C ALA A 198 -10.46 -8.76 -12.79
N LYS A 199 -11.14 -8.42 -13.90
CA LYS A 199 -12.61 -8.51 -14.00
C LYS A 199 -13.17 -9.94 -13.94
N LYS A 200 -12.37 -10.95 -14.27
CA LYS A 200 -12.81 -12.36 -14.24
C LYS A 200 -12.53 -13.03 -12.89
N LEU A 201 -11.64 -12.44 -12.07
CA LEU A 201 -11.31 -12.95 -10.74
C LEU A 201 -12.24 -12.37 -9.65
N ASN A 202 -12.93 -11.27 -9.92
CA ASN A 202 -14.01 -10.69 -9.14
C ASN A 202 -15.36 -11.12 -9.73
#